data_16b8eccb4c5783e957e797e516c85665
#
_entry.id   16b8eccb4c5783e957e797e516c85665
#
_cell.length_a   1.000
_cell.length_b   1.000
_cell.length_c   1.000
_cell.angle_alpha   90.00
_cell.angle_beta   90.00
_cell.angle_gamma   90.00
#
_symmetry.space_group_name_H-M   'P 1'
#
loop_
_entity.id
_entity.type
_entity.pdbx_description
1 polymer ?
#
loop_
_entity_poly.entity_id
_entity_poly.type
_entity_poly.pdbx_seq_one_letter_code
_entity_poly.pdbx_strand_id
1 'polypeptide(L)'
;MTIKEELIDYANRCLAGEEISGKKHKWACMRFLRDCKKEDAKNVQANVWPYHWDEEEASKIVDWFSMLRHSKGDLAGQPISLTIWQKFNLCQLYGWREDITGYKRFKQSFIEVGRKNAKSQMEAGVALYEISVMATRNEENYEYYTAGTKRDQSKIILNEAKLMLNKSPLKPLFKITRDAVIHRKTGSFIKALSKEDGQNGDGTNPAGLILDEYHQHKT
;
A
#
# COMPACT_ATOMS: atom_id res chain seq x y z
N MET A 1 -21.72 -1.23 9.29
CA MET A 1 -20.43 -1.73 9.80
C MET A 1 -19.34 -0.88 9.20
N THR A 2 -18.54 -0.23 10.02
CA THR A 2 -17.39 0.58 9.59
C THR A 2 -16.24 -0.34 9.14
N ILE A 3 -15.27 0.21 8.42
CA ILE A 3 -14.05 -0.56 8.07
C ILE A 3 -13.33 -1.01 9.35
N LYS A 4 -13.23 -0.14 10.35
CA LYS A 4 -12.60 -0.49 11.64
C LYS A 4 -13.27 -1.71 12.28
N GLU A 5 -14.61 -1.76 12.31
CA GLU A 5 -15.37 -2.89 12.84
C GLU A 5 -15.14 -4.17 12.02
N GLU A 6 -15.14 -4.09 10.68
CA GLU A 6 -14.84 -5.22 9.79
C GLU A 6 -13.45 -5.79 10.08
N LEU A 7 -12.45 -4.92 10.29
CA LEU A 7 -11.08 -5.34 10.58
C LEU A 7 -10.90 -5.91 11.99
N ILE A 8 -11.66 -5.41 12.98
CA ILE A 8 -11.68 -5.97 14.34
C ILE A 8 -12.26 -7.40 14.30
N ASP A 9 -13.37 -7.60 13.60
CA ASP A 9 -13.97 -8.92 13.41
C ASP A 9 -12.99 -9.88 12.75
N TYR A 10 -12.39 -9.47 11.64
CA TYR A 10 -11.38 -10.27 10.94
C TYR A 10 -10.19 -10.63 11.84
N ALA A 11 -9.66 -9.68 12.61
CA ALA A 11 -8.55 -9.93 13.51
C ALA A 11 -8.90 -10.96 14.59
N ASN A 12 -10.12 -10.89 15.14
CA ASN A 12 -10.60 -11.85 16.12
C ASN A 12 -10.73 -13.26 15.51
N ARG A 13 -11.30 -13.40 14.31
CA ARG A 13 -11.40 -14.68 13.58
C ARG A 13 -10.02 -15.30 13.28
N CYS A 14 -9.02 -14.48 12.91
CA CYS A 14 -7.64 -14.92 12.74
C CYS A 14 -7.06 -15.48 14.04
N LEU A 15 -7.31 -14.84 15.18
CA LEU A 15 -6.80 -15.29 16.47
C LEU A 15 -7.52 -16.54 16.99
N ALA A 16 -8.83 -16.64 16.74
CA ALA A 16 -9.63 -17.82 17.05
C ALA A 16 -9.26 -19.04 16.18
N GLY A 17 -8.59 -18.83 15.03
CA GLY A 17 -8.23 -19.92 14.11
C GLY A 17 -9.30 -20.22 13.06
N GLU A 18 -10.33 -19.39 12.96
CA GLU A 18 -11.38 -19.48 11.94
C GLU A 18 -10.88 -19.03 10.56
N GLU A 19 -9.90 -18.12 10.54
CA GLU A 19 -9.17 -17.71 9.36
C GLU A 19 -7.75 -18.28 9.34
N ILE A 20 -7.37 -18.90 8.24
CA ILE A 20 -6.02 -19.46 8.07
C ILE A 20 -5.01 -18.31 8.01
N SER A 21 -4.17 -18.22 9.03
CA SER A 21 -3.20 -17.15 9.15
C SER A 21 -1.90 -17.58 9.80
N GLY A 22 -0.77 -17.10 9.28
CA GLY A 22 0.55 -17.38 9.83
C GLY A 22 0.81 -16.61 11.14
N LYS A 23 1.83 -17.07 11.89
CA LYS A 23 2.21 -16.50 13.20
C LYS A 23 2.43 -14.97 13.15
N LYS A 24 3.14 -14.48 12.15
CA LYS A 24 3.40 -13.04 11.98
C LYS A 24 2.12 -12.24 11.74
N HIS A 25 1.18 -12.79 10.96
CA HIS A 25 -0.10 -12.16 10.72
C HIS A 25 -0.96 -12.11 12.00
N LYS A 26 -0.97 -13.18 12.80
CA LYS A 26 -1.61 -13.18 14.12
C LYS A 26 -1.03 -12.11 15.04
N TRP A 27 0.27 -11.88 15.01
CA TRP A 27 0.89 -10.78 15.76
C TRP A 27 0.44 -9.39 15.26
N ALA A 28 0.27 -9.22 13.96
CA ALA A 28 -0.30 -7.98 13.42
C ALA A 28 -1.76 -7.78 13.87
N CYS A 29 -2.56 -8.85 13.93
CA CYS A 29 -3.92 -8.82 14.48
C CYS A 29 -3.93 -8.43 15.97
N MET A 30 -3.09 -9.06 16.79
CA MET A 30 -2.95 -8.71 18.21
C MET A 30 -2.53 -7.25 18.40
N ARG A 31 -1.58 -6.75 17.58
CA ARG A 31 -1.16 -5.36 17.62
C ARG A 31 -2.34 -4.44 17.29
N PHE A 32 -3.06 -4.70 16.21
CA PHE A 32 -4.21 -3.89 15.79
C PHE A 32 -5.27 -3.78 16.90
N LEU A 33 -5.69 -4.90 17.48
CA LEU A 33 -6.67 -4.92 18.57
C LEU A 33 -6.18 -4.18 19.81
N ARG A 34 -4.89 -4.30 20.16
CA ARG A 34 -4.28 -3.54 21.25
C ARG A 34 -4.27 -2.04 20.96
N ASP A 35 -4.00 -1.66 19.73
CA ASP A 35 -3.94 -0.26 19.30
C ASP A 35 -5.34 0.38 19.31
N CYS A 36 -6.38 -0.36 18.91
CA CYS A 36 -7.77 0.07 19.06
C CYS A 36 -8.12 0.33 20.54
N LYS A 37 -7.77 -0.60 21.45
CA LYS A 37 -7.98 -0.41 22.89
C LYS A 37 -7.26 0.81 23.47
N LYS A 38 -6.05 1.11 22.96
CA LYS A 38 -5.30 2.31 23.39
C LYS A 38 -5.98 3.60 22.94
N GLU A 39 -6.52 3.62 21.74
CA GLU A 39 -7.30 4.75 21.24
C GLU A 39 -8.58 4.96 22.05
N ASP A 40 -9.32 3.88 22.34
CA ASP A 40 -10.52 3.94 23.16
C ASP A 40 -10.20 4.47 24.58
N ALA A 41 -9.11 4.00 25.19
CA ALA A 41 -8.65 4.46 26.51
C ALA A 41 -8.20 5.93 26.50
N LYS A 42 -7.65 6.43 25.39
CA LYS A 42 -7.27 7.83 25.21
C LYS A 42 -8.48 8.76 25.31
N ASN A 43 -9.62 8.35 24.78
CA ASN A 43 -10.86 9.12 24.83
C ASN A 43 -11.47 9.20 26.25
N VAL A 44 -11.06 8.32 27.16
CA VAL A 44 -11.55 8.27 28.56
C VAL A 44 -10.57 8.91 29.56
N GLN A 45 -9.28 8.79 29.30
CA GLN A 45 -8.22 9.32 30.16
C GLN A 45 -7.27 10.12 29.26
N ALA A 46 -6.84 11.31 29.66
CA ALA A 46 -5.84 12.11 28.95
C ALA A 46 -4.53 11.30 28.81
N ASN A 47 -4.50 10.37 27.90
CA ASN A 47 -3.43 9.39 27.72
C ASN A 47 -2.50 9.80 26.60
N VAL A 48 -1.24 9.41 26.71
CA VAL A 48 -0.10 9.75 25.85
C VAL A 48 -0.09 8.98 24.54
N TRP A 49 -1.20 8.37 24.10
CA TRP A 49 -1.27 7.69 22.82
C TRP A 49 -1.47 8.70 21.68
N PRO A 50 -0.48 8.93 20.82
CA PRO A 50 -0.48 10.06 19.87
C PRO A 50 -1.10 9.71 18.51
N TYR A 51 -1.92 8.67 18.43
CA TYR A 51 -2.52 8.22 17.19
C TYR A 51 -4.04 8.07 17.31
N HIS A 52 -4.73 8.19 16.17
CA HIS A 52 -6.15 7.87 16.02
C HIS A 52 -6.38 7.08 14.73
N TRP A 53 -7.52 6.40 14.69
CA TRP A 53 -8.01 5.77 13.48
C TRP A 53 -8.85 6.75 12.68
N ASP A 54 -8.44 6.97 11.43
CA ASP A 54 -9.15 7.79 10.46
C ASP A 54 -9.89 6.86 9.48
N GLU A 55 -11.21 6.77 9.66
CA GLU A 55 -12.08 5.90 8.86
C GLU A 55 -12.15 6.37 7.40
N GLU A 56 -12.09 7.68 7.16
CA GLU A 56 -12.11 8.26 5.82
C GLU A 56 -10.85 7.88 5.04
N GLU A 57 -9.69 7.97 5.67
CA GLU A 57 -8.42 7.59 5.05
C GLU A 57 -8.34 6.07 4.80
N ALA A 58 -8.90 5.26 5.70
CA ALA A 58 -9.04 3.83 5.49
C ALA A 58 -10.00 3.49 4.34
N SER A 59 -11.09 4.25 4.18
CA SER A 59 -12.01 4.11 3.04
C SER A 59 -11.37 4.48 1.73
N LYS A 60 -10.63 5.59 1.69
CA LYS A 60 -10.01 6.10 0.46
C LYS A 60 -9.13 5.08 -0.25
N ILE A 61 -8.32 4.32 0.49
CA ILE A 61 -7.48 3.30 -0.14
C ILE A 61 -8.31 2.13 -0.70
N VAL A 62 -9.41 1.76 -0.06
CA VAL A 62 -10.32 0.72 -0.56
C VAL A 62 -11.02 1.18 -1.84
N ASP A 63 -11.56 2.39 -1.84
CA ASP A 63 -12.23 3.00 -3.00
C ASP A 63 -11.26 3.19 -4.16
N TRP A 64 -10.02 3.57 -3.88
CA TRP A 64 -8.97 3.66 -4.87
C TRP A 64 -8.78 2.37 -5.65
N PHE A 65 -8.68 1.23 -4.94
CA PHE A 65 -8.51 -0.06 -5.60
C PHE A 65 -9.72 -0.42 -6.47
N SER A 66 -10.93 -0.04 -6.10
CA SER A 66 -12.14 -0.27 -6.90
C SER A 66 -12.11 0.47 -8.25
N MET A 67 -11.38 1.57 -8.35
CA MET A 67 -11.18 2.30 -9.60
C MET A 67 -10.09 1.69 -10.49
N LEU A 68 -9.19 0.88 -9.95
CA LEU A 68 -8.19 0.15 -10.71
C LEU A 68 -8.78 -1.12 -11.34
N ARG A 69 -8.05 -1.73 -12.28
CA ARG A 69 -8.53 -2.91 -13.01
C ARG A 69 -7.57 -4.07 -12.88
N HIS A 70 -8.12 -5.26 -12.74
CA HIS A 70 -7.32 -6.48 -12.82
C HIS A 70 -6.57 -6.53 -14.16
N SER A 71 -5.26 -6.83 -14.09
CA SER A 71 -4.37 -6.78 -15.24
C SER A 71 -4.45 -8.03 -16.13
N LYS A 72 -4.80 -9.18 -15.55
CA LYS A 72 -4.75 -10.50 -16.19
C LYS A 72 -5.68 -11.52 -15.53
N GLY A 73 -5.78 -12.70 -16.12
CA GLY A 73 -6.66 -13.80 -15.67
C GLY A 73 -8.12 -13.54 -16.01
N ASP A 74 -9.01 -14.35 -15.44
CA ASP A 74 -10.47 -14.32 -15.72
C ASP A 74 -11.13 -13.00 -15.30
N LEU A 75 -10.52 -12.28 -14.36
CA LEU A 75 -11.01 -10.98 -13.88
C LEU A 75 -10.44 -9.79 -14.67
N ALA A 76 -9.63 -10.03 -15.72
CA ALA A 76 -8.95 -8.96 -16.46
C ALA A 76 -9.91 -7.87 -16.93
N GLY A 77 -9.63 -6.62 -16.54
CA GLY A 77 -10.46 -5.46 -16.86
C GLY A 77 -11.62 -5.19 -15.90
N GLN A 78 -11.91 -6.09 -14.97
CA GLN A 78 -12.90 -5.85 -13.91
C GLN A 78 -12.31 -4.98 -12.79
N PRO A 79 -13.16 -4.23 -12.03
CA PRO A 79 -12.72 -3.51 -10.85
C PRO A 79 -12.04 -4.43 -9.82
N ILE A 80 -11.00 -3.93 -9.15
CA ILE A 80 -10.34 -4.69 -8.10
C ILE A 80 -11.14 -4.57 -6.82
N SER A 81 -11.60 -5.71 -6.30
CA SER A 81 -12.16 -5.83 -4.96
C SER A 81 -11.12 -6.42 -4.03
N LEU A 82 -10.72 -5.67 -3.02
CA LEU A 82 -9.75 -6.15 -2.02
C LEU A 82 -10.37 -7.26 -1.17
N THR A 83 -9.61 -8.34 -1.01
CA THR A 83 -9.94 -9.37 -0.02
C THR A 83 -9.77 -8.83 1.40
N ILE A 84 -10.38 -9.47 2.40
CA ILE A 84 -10.34 -8.96 3.78
C ILE A 84 -8.91 -8.86 4.33
N TRP A 85 -8.02 -9.79 4.01
CA TRP A 85 -6.62 -9.71 4.44
C TRP A 85 -5.86 -8.55 3.78
N GLN A 86 -6.19 -8.20 2.52
CA GLN A 86 -5.62 -7.03 1.83
C GLN A 86 -6.13 -5.73 2.45
N LYS A 87 -7.44 -5.64 2.68
CA LYS A 87 -8.04 -4.51 3.43
C LYS A 87 -7.36 -4.35 4.78
N PHE A 88 -7.21 -5.44 5.55
CA PHE A 88 -6.58 -5.42 6.87
C PHE A 88 -5.18 -4.81 6.84
N ASN A 89 -4.34 -5.16 5.86
CA ASN A 89 -3.01 -4.60 5.75
C ASN A 89 -3.03 -3.14 5.27
N LEU A 90 -3.76 -2.86 4.20
CA LEU A 90 -3.78 -1.53 3.59
C LEU A 90 -4.47 -0.48 4.47
N CYS A 91 -5.61 -0.81 5.07
CA CYS A 91 -6.31 0.14 5.93
C CYS A 91 -5.53 0.45 7.21
N GLN A 92 -4.76 -0.48 7.77
CA GLN A 92 -3.85 -0.15 8.87
C GLN A 92 -2.74 0.82 8.45
N LEU A 93 -2.20 0.64 7.23
CA LEU A 93 -1.14 1.51 6.71
C LEU A 93 -1.63 2.95 6.51
N TYR A 94 -2.87 3.14 6.09
CA TYR A 94 -3.43 4.45 5.74
C TYR A 94 -4.38 5.03 6.79
N GLY A 95 -5.09 4.22 7.54
CA GLY A 95 -6.08 4.67 8.53
C GLY A 95 -5.48 5.11 9.87
N TRP A 96 -4.35 4.55 10.30
CA TRP A 96 -3.70 5.04 11.52
C TRP A 96 -2.95 6.34 11.27
N ARG A 97 -3.35 7.42 11.95
CA ARG A 97 -2.79 8.76 11.81
C ARG A 97 -2.24 9.29 13.13
N GLU A 98 -1.18 10.10 13.03
CA GLU A 98 -0.65 10.86 14.15
C GLU A 98 -1.52 12.08 14.42
N ASP A 99 -1.85 12.35 15.69
CA ASP A 99 -2.80 13.39 16.08
C ASP A 99 -2.37 14.80 15.69
N ILE A 100 -1.08 15.09 15.82
CA ILE A 100 -0.55 16.45 15.62
C ILE A 100 -0.31 16.71 14.14
N THR A 101 0.34 15.78 13.44
CA THR A 101 0.81 16.00 12.06
C THR A 101 -0.17 15.48 11.01
N GLY A 102 -1.06 14.58 11.39
CA GLY A 102 -1.92 13.85 10.44
C GLY A 102 -1.17 12.87 9.55
N TYR A 103 0.13 12.66 9.77
CA TYR A 103 0.92 11.72 8.99
C TYR A 103 0.58 10.26 9.29
N LYS A 104 0.87 9.39 8.33
CA LYS A 104 0.73 7.94 8.53
C LYS A 104 1.60 7.47 9.70
N ARG A 105 1.02 6.70 10.61
CA ARG A 105 1.75 6.07 11.70
C ARG A 105 2.79 5.06 11.19
N PHE A 106 2.39 4.24 10.21
CA PHE A 106 3.25 3.21 9.64
C PHE A 106 3.90 3.72 8.36
N LYS A 107 5.22 3.79 8.37
CA LYS A 107 6.05 4.21 7.23
C LYS A 107 6.63 3.02 6.47
N GLN A 108 6.58 1.83 7.06
CA GLN A 108 7.10 0.59 6.48
C GLN A 108 6.11 -0.55 6.70
N SER A 109 6.02 -1.44 5.72
CA SER A 109 5.28 -2.69 5.83
C SER A 109 6.11 -3.85 5.28
N PHE A 110 5.99 -5.00 5.91
CA PHE A 110 6.56 -6.25 5.43
C PHE A 110 5.44 -7.26 5.22
N ILE A 111 5.26 -7.70 3.98
CA ILE A 111 4.17 -8.60 3.57
C ILE A 111 4.77 -9.87 2.98
N GLU A 112 4.54 -10.99 3.63
CA GLU A 112 4.95 -12.32 3.18
C GLU A 112 3.70 -13.15 2.91
N VAL A 113 3.47 -13.49 1.65
CA VAL A 113 2.32 -14.27 1.19
C VAL A 113 2.76 -15.29 0.13
N GLY A 114 2.05 -16.39 0.05
CA GLY A 114 2.28 -17.39 -0.98
C GLY A 114 2.09 -16.83 -2.39
N ARG A 115 2.64 -17.53 -3.38
CA ARG A 115 2.47 -17.17 -4.79
C ARG A 115 0.98 -17.13 -5.18
N LYS A 116 0.63 -16.32 -6.18
CA LYS A 116 -0.73 -16.15 -6.73
C LYS A 116 -1.72 -15.44 -5.79
N ASN A 117 -1.26 -14.74 -4.76
CA ASN A 117 -2.09 -13.93 -3.87
C ASN A 117 -2.10 -12.44 -4.23
N ALA A 118 -1.91 -12.09 -5.50
CA ALA A 118 -1.98 -10.74 -6.03
C ALA A 118 -1.05 -9.71 -5.35
N LYS A 119 0.12 -10.15 -4.79
CA LYS A 119 1.07 -9.27 -4.10
C LYS A 119 1.50 -8.10 -4.99
N SER A 120 2.01 -8.38 -6.20
CA SER A 120 2.50 -7.33 -7.13
C SER A 120 1.38 -6.37 -7.56
N GLN A 121 0.12 -6.85 -7.67
CA GLN A 121 -1.03 -6.01 -7.96
C GLN A 121 -1.34 -5.06 -6.80
N MET A 122 -1.27 -5.55 -5.57
CA MET A 122 -1.47 -4.74 -4.36
C MET A 122 -0.35 -3.68 -4.25
N GLU A 123 0.90 -4.07 -4.43
CA GLU A 123 2.06 -3.17 -4.41
C GLU A 123 1.98 -2.08 -5.49
N ALA A 124 1.58 -2.46 -6.70
CA ALA A 124 1.38 -1.51 -7.81
C ALA A 124 0.24 -0.52 -7.52
N GLY A 125 -0.86 -0.99 -6.94
CA GLY A 125 -1.97 -0.14 -6.52
C GLY A 125 -1.57 0.86 -5.44
N VAL A 126 -0.75 0.44 -4.47
CA VAL A 126 -0.16 1.31 -3.45
C VAL A 126 0.76 2.35 -4.09
N ALA A 127 1.67 1.97 -4.97
CA ALA A 127 2.56 2.91 -5.65
C ALA A 127 1.79 3.97 -6.44
N LEU A 128 0.74 3.58 -7.16
CA LEU A 128 -0.15 4.50 -7.89
C LEU A 128 -0.88 5.46 -6.93
N TYR A 129 -1.34 4.98 -5.77
CA TYR A 129 -1.98 5.80 -4.74
C TYR A 129 -1.02 6.84 -4.17
N GLU A 130 0.19 6.42 -3.84
CA GLU A 130 1.22 7.31 -3.28
C GLU A 130 1.59 8.44 -4.24
N ILE A 131 1.88 8.14 -5.51
CA ILE A 131 2.29 9.17 -6.49
C ILE A 131 1.14 10.09 -6.94
N SER A 132 -0.10 9.75 -6.65
CA SER A 132 -1.28 10.54 -7.05
C SER A 132 -2.01 11.16 -5.87
N VAL A 133 -2.65 10.34 -5.04
CA VAL A 133 -3.49 10.83 -3.94
C VAL A 133 -2.63 11.45 -2.84
N MET A 134 -1.61 10.72 -2.37
CA MET A 134 -0.76 11.20 -1.28
C MET A 134 0.13 12.37 -1.71
N ALA A 135 0.71 12.30 -2.91
CA ALA A 135 1.51 13.40 -3.47
C ALA A 135 0.66 14.67 -3.70
N THR A 136 -0.59 14.52 -4.12
CA THR A 136 -1.51 15.67 -4.27
C THR A 136 -1.90 16.26 -2.91
N ARG A 137 -2.17 15.40 -1.92
CA ARG A 137 -2.51 15.83 -0.55
C ARG A 137 -1.39 16.63 0.10
N ASN A 138 -0.16 16.16 -0.07
CA ASN A 138 1.01 16.77 0.56
C ASN A 138 1.62 17.91 -0.29
N GLU A 139 1.06 18.17 -1.48
CA GLU A 139 1.56 19.17 -2.44
C GLU A 139 3.03 18.94 -2.83
N GLU A 140 3.44 17.68 -2.91
CA GLU A 140 4.82 17.26 -3.17
C GLU A 140 4.96 16.45 -4.45
N ASN A 141 6.17 16.46 -5.01
CA ASN A 141 6.58 15.55 -6.08
C ASN A 141 7.19 14.28 -5.46
N TYR A 142 6.51 13.14 -5.62
CA TYR A 142 6.94 11.85 -5.08
C TYR A 142 7.72 11.04 -6.11
N GLU A 143 8.96 10.75 -5.78
CA GLU A 143 9.77 9.77 -6.49
C GLU A 143 9.56 8.38 -5.86
N TYR A 144 8.85 7.50 -6.57
CA TYR A 144 8.55 6.17 -6.07
C TYR A 144 9.30 5.13 -6.89
N TYR A 145 10.08 4.29 -6.22
CA TYR A 145 10.92 3.32 -6.88
C TYR A 145 10.51 1.88 -6.60
N THR A 146 10.74 1.00 -7.56
CA THR A 146 10.59 -0.43 -7.41
C THR A 146 11.94 -1.10 -7.63
N ALA A 147 12.35 -1.96 -6.72
CA ALA A 147 13.62 -2.67 -6.78
C ALA A 147 13.42 -4.18 -6.69
N GLY A 148 14.30 -4.91 -7.36
CA GLY A 148 14.38 -6.35 -7.33
C GLY A 148 15.81 -6.79 -7.62
N THR A 149 16.16 -8.03 -7.30
CA THR A 149 17.52 -8.57 -7.49
C THR A 149 17.94 -8.65 -8.94
N LYS A 150 16.98 -8.71 -9.87
CA LYS A 150 17.20 -8.67 -11.32
C LYS A 150 16.40 -7.53 -11.93
N ARG A 151 16.92 -6.94 -13.01
CA ARG A 151 16.26 -5.84 -13.75
C ARG A 151 14.81 -6.17 -14.16
N ASP A 152 14.56 -7.42 -14.56
CA ASP A 152 13.21 -7.83 -14.95
C ASP A 152 12.27 -7.91 -13.73
N GLN A 153 12.77 -8.27 -12.55
CA GLN A 153 12.00 -8.28 -11.32
C GLN A 153 11.63 -6.87 -10.87
N SER A 154 12.56 -5.91 -10.93
CA SER A 154 12.24 -4.50 -10.59
C SER A 154 11.15 -3.90 -11.48
N LYS A 155 10.99 -4.40 -12.72
CA LYS A 155 9.96 -3.95 -13.66
C LYS A 155 8.59 -4.60 -13.46
N ILE A 156 8.46 -5.67 -12.68
CA ILE A 156 7.20 -6.40 -12.51
C ILE A 156 6.11 -5.47 -12.00
N ILE A 157 6.39 -4.74 -10.93
CA ILE A 157 5.42 -3.82 -10.29
C ILE A 157 5.11 -2.63 -11.18
N LEU A 158 6.11 -2.05 -11.83
CA LEU A 158 5.91 -0.97 -12.80
C LEU A 158 5.02 -1.39 -13.96
N ASN A 159 5.25 -2.59 -14.52
CA ASN A 159 4.42 -3.12 -15.60
C ASN A 159 3.00 -3.46 -15.12
N GLU A 160 2.87 -3.99 -13.91
CA GLU A 160 1.56 -4.24 -13.29
C GLU A 160 0.77 -2.92 -13.14
N ALA A 161 1.40 -1.86 -12.64
CA ALA A 161 0.78 -0.53 -12.53
C ALA A 161 0.27 0.00 -13.88
N LYS A 162 1.06 -0.17 -14.95
CA LYS A 162 0.64 0.21 -16.32
C LYS A 162 -0.59 -0.57 -16.79
N LEU A 163 -0.60 -1.87 -16.55
CA LEU A 163 -1.71 -2.75 -16.95
C LEU A 163 -2.98 -2.43 -16.16
N MET A 164 -2.88 -2.19 -14.87
CA MET A 164 -4.01 -1.82 -14.00
C MET A 164 -4.66 -0.51 -14.43
N LEU A 165 -3.88 0.42 -14.96
CA LEU A 165 -4.39 1.69 -15.50
C LEU A 165 -5.05 1.56 -16.87
N ASN A 166 -4.74 0.54 -17.65
CA ASN A 166 -5.10 0.49 -19.07
C ASN A 166 -6.60 0.64 -19.35
N LYS A 167 -7.45 0.00 -18.55
CA LYS A 167 -8.92 0.11 -18.63
C LYS A 167 -9.54 0.84 -17.44
N SER A 168 -8.71 1.50 -16.63
CA SER A 168 -9.15 2.24 -15.44
C SER A 168 -9.66 3.63 -15.81
N PRO A 169 -10.71 4.15 -15.14
CA PRO A 169 -11.12 5.55 -15.24
C PRO A 169 -10.03 6.53 -14.80
N LEU A 170 -9.04 6.07 -14.04
CA LEU A 170 -7.92 6.87 -13.57
C LEU A 170 -6.85 7.10 -14.65
N LYS A 171 -6.86 6.35 -15.76
CA LYS A 171 -5.84 6.45 -16.83
C LYS A 171 -5.55 7.87 -17.30
N PRO A 172 -6.54 8.78 -17.48
CA PRO A 172 -6.28 10.15 -17.92
C PRO A 172 -5.40 10.97 -16.97
N LEU A 173 -5.35 10.60 -15.68
CA LEU A 173 -4.53 11.28 -14.66
C LEU A 173 -3.04 10.97 -14.80
N PHE A 174 -2.68 9.97 -15.60
CA PHE A 174 -1.31 9.49 -15.71
C PHE A 174 -0.77 9.59 -17.14
N LYS A 175 0.54 9.84 -17.23
CA LYS A 175 1.33 9.67 -18.43
C LYS A 175 2.12 8.37 -18.30
N ILE A 176 1.85 7.42 -19.18
CA ILE A 176 2.54 6.12 -19.20
C ILE A 176 3.63 6.18 -20.27
N THR A 177 4.87 5.90 -19.85
CA THR A 177 6.04 5.81 -20.74
C THR A 177 6.62 4.40 -20.71
N ARG A 178 7.67 4.16 -21.48
CA ARG A 178 8.39 2.87 -21.45
C ARG A 178 8.93 2.56 -20.05
N ASP A 179 9.49 3.56 -19.35
CA ASP A 179 10.28 3.35 -18.14
C ASP A 179 9.66 3.97 -16.89
N ALA A 180 8.48 4.62 -17.01
CA ALA A 180 7.81 5.25 -15.89
C ALA A 180 6.28 5.31 -16.04
N VAL A 181 5.60 5.45 -14.90
CA VAL A 181 4.23 5.97 -14.78
C VAL A 181 4.33 7.29 -14.05
N ILE A 182 3.79 8.36 -14.61
CA ILE A 182 3.93 9.72 -14.10
C ILE A 182 2.53 10.28 -13.84
N HIS A 183 2.27 10.79 -12.66
CA HIS A 183 1.05 11.50 -12.32
C HIS A 183 1.11 12.93 -12.91
N ARG A 184 0.14 13.29 -13.76
CA ARG A 184 0.20 14.53 -14.55
C ARG A 184 0.15 15.81 -13.72
N LYS A 185 -0.59 15.79 -12.59
CA LYS A 185 -0.79 16.98 -11.75
C LYS A 185 0.46 17.32 -10.92
N THR A 186 1.06 16.31 -10.28
CA THR A 186 2.19 16.53 -9.35
C THR A 186 3.56 16.31 -9.99
N GLY A 187 3.61 15.66 -11.16
CA GLY A 187 4.88 15.20 -11.76
C GLY A 187 5.49 13.98 -11.06
N SER A 188 4.86 13.49 -9.99
CA SER A 188 5.29 12.30 -9.25
C SER A 188 5.35 11.07 -10.15
N PHE A 189 6.27 10.15 -9.90
CA PHE A 189 6.48 9.02 -10.78
C PHE A 189 6.78 7.71 -10.06
N ILE A 190 6.52 6.60 -10.77
CA ILE A 190 7.01 5.26 -10.44
C ILE A 190 8.06 4.87 -11.48
N LYS A 191 9.26 4.47 -11.04
CA LYS A 191 10.33 3.91 -11.88
C LYS A 191 10.88 2.61 -11.28
N ALA A 192 11.34 1.73 -12.15
CA ALA A 192 12.10 0.56 -11.73
C ALA A 192 13.59 0.94 -11.62
N LEU A 193 14.21 0.65 -10.47
CA LEU A 193 15.65 0.84 -10.29
C LEU A 193 16.42 -0.20 -11.10
N SER A 194 17.49 0.25 -11.74
CA SER A 194 18.52 -0.60 -12.37
C SER A 194 19.78 -0.62 -11.48
N LYS A 195 20.71 -1.54 -11.78
CA LYS A 195 22.01 -1.55 -11.10
C LYS A 195 22.83 -0.27 -11.34
N GLU A 196 22.64 0.35 -12.50
CA GLU A 196 23.31 1.59 -12.89
C GLU A 196 22.80 2.79 -12.07
N ASP A 197 21.50 2.77 -11.70
CA ASP A 197 20.90 3.82 -10.85
C ASP A 197 21.49 3.77 -9.42
N GLY A 198 21.89 2.61 -8.93
CA GLY A 198 22.54 2.46 -7.61
C GLY A 198 23.95 3.04 -7.54
N GLN A 199 24.62 3.26 -8.67
CA GLN A 199 25.93 3.90 -8.73
C GLN A 199 25.86 5.43 -8.90
N ASN A 200 24.74 5.93 -9.44
CA ASN A 200 24.52 7.36 -9.76
C ASN A 200 23.37 7.96 -8.93
N GLY A 201 23.02 7.35 -7.80
CA GLY A 201 21.86 7.73 -6.96
C GLY A 201 21.99 9.06 -6.23
N ASP A 202 23.08 9.79 -6.42
CA ASP A 202 23.27 11.13 -5.86
C ASP A 202 22.27 12.10 -6.52
N GLY A 203 21.39 12.69 -5.69
CA GLY A 203 20.41 13.69 -6.14
C GLY A 203 18.97 13.18 -6.26
N THR A 204 18.66 11.93 -5.89
CA THR A 204 17.29 11.45 -5.77
C THR A 204 16.72 11.71 -4.37
N ASN A 205 15.42 12.05 -4.31
CA ASN A 205 14.68 12.20 -3.04
C ASN A 205 13.51 11.21 -3.00
N PRO A 206 13.75 9.92 -2.73
CA PRO A 206 12.72 8.91 -2.79
C PRO A 206 11.67 9.08 -1.69
N ALA A 207 10.42 9.29 -2.09
CA ALA A 207 9.26 9.27 -1.20
C ALA A 207 8.87 7.82 -0.81
N GLY A 208 9.19 6.84 -1.64
CA GLY A 208 8.90 5.44 -1.35
C GLY A 208 9.67 4.44 -2.21
N LEU A 209 9.81 3.24 -1.66
CA LEU A 209 10.50 2.12 -2.29
C LEU A 209 9.74 0.82 -2.04
N ILE A 210 9.51 0.06 -3.10
CA ILE A 210 9.00 -1.31 -3.04
C ILE A 210 10.14 -2.27 -3.34
N LEU A 211 10.45 -3.14 -2.38
CA LEU A 211 11.42 -4.21 -2.52
C LEU A 211 10.68 -5.53 -2.75
N ASP A 212 10.55 -5.97 -4.00
CA ASP A 212 9.95 -7.26 -4.32
C ASP A 212 10.96 -8.39 -4.13
N GLU A 213 10.47 -9.56 -3.68
CA GLU A 213 11.29 -10.75 -3.40
C GLU A 213 12.48 -10.46 -2.47
N TYR A 214 12.23 -9.71 -1.38
CA TYR A 214 13.26 -9.24 -0.44
C TYR A 214 14.21 -10.34 0.03
N HIS A 215 13.73 -11.58 0.18
CA HIS A 215 14.54 -12.74 0.57
C HIS A 215 15.65 -13.11 -0.43
N GLN A 216 15.57 -12.63 -1.67
CA GLN A 216 16.59 -12.86 -2.70
C GLN A 216 17.69 -11.78 -2.71
N HIS A 217 17.51 -10.69 -1.98
CA HIS A 217 18.55 -9.67 -1.84
C HIS A 217 19.65 -10.21 -0.93
N LYS A 218 20.88 -10.27 -1.45
CA LYS A 218 22.06 -10.61 -0.63
C LYS A 218 22.39 -9.42 0.25
N THR A 219 22.50 -9.67 1.54
CA THR A 219 23.05 -8.73 2.52
C THR A 219 24.54 -8.55 2.29
#